data_4278c790f0c5d6b57a8652fe60030425
#
_entry.id   4278c790f0c5d6b57a8652fe60030425
#
_cell.length_a   1.000
_cell.length_b   1.000
_cell.length_c   1.000
_cell.angle_alpha   90.00
_cell.angle_beta   90.00
_cell.angle_gamma   90.00
#
_symmetry.space_group_name_H-M   'P 1'
#
loop_
_entity.id
_entity.type
_entity.pdbx_description
1 polymer ?
#
loop_
_entity_poly.entity_id
_entity_poly.type
_entity_poly.pdbx_seq_one_letter_code
_entity_poly.pdbx_strand_id
1 'polypeptide(L)'
;FYLRDYTAEFSVEDSSAKYYFRRYISMSMNFVGIDISKYKHDCCIISAADQQIVSKFTVKNDKDGFEHLLTTLNSLSNPEDIKIGFESTAHYALNLELFLENAHHSFMEVNPVLIKEYKKSTTLRRTKTDSVDCESIARWLMTVEYKPHSKGFYHSYSLKSLTRLRDRLIRKRSFIL
;
A
#
# COMPACT_ATOMS: atom_id res chain seq x y z
N PHE A 1 21.39 -4.31 -14.38
CA PHE A 1 22.32 -3.55 -15.24
C PHE A 1 21.99 -3.66 -16.74
N TYR A 2 20.92 -4.37 -17.16
CA TYR A 2 20.64 -4.65 -18.59
C TYR A 2 19.34 -4.04 -19.14
N LEU A 3 18.57 -3.30 -18.39
CA LEU A 3 17.29 -2.74 -18.84
C LEU A 3 17.28 -1.21 -19.04
N ARG A 4 18.38 -0.52 -18.67
CA ARG A 4 18.48 0.93 -18.89
C ARG A 4 18.74 1.34 -20.32
N ASP A 5 19.30 0.44 -21.15
CA ASP A 5 19.67 0.74 -22.52
C ASP A 5 18.57 0.49 -23.56
N TYR A 6 17.47 -0.19 -23.19
CA TYR A 6 16.37 -0.46 -24.12
C TYR A 6 15.36 0.69 -24.28
N THR A 7 15.42 1.71 -23.44
CA THR A 7 14.49 2.86 -23.52
C THR A 7 14.95 3.95 -24.48
N ALA A 8 16.19 3.89 -24.97
CA ALA A 8 16.80 4.96 -25.78
C ALA A 8 16.66 4.77 -27.30
N GLU A 9 16.26 3.58 -27.80
CA GLU A 9 16.25 3.30 -29.25
C GLU A 9 14.87 3.06 -29.88
N PHE A 10 13.78 3.09 -29.09
CA PHE A 10 12.45 3.01 -29.71
C PHE A 10 11.98 4.41 -30.11
N SER A 11 12.04 4.71 -31.40
CA SER A 11 11.44 5.89 -31.99
C SER A 11 9.95 5.98 -31.60
N VAL A 12 9.52 7.20 -31.27
CA VAL A 12 8.27 7.56 -30.60
C VAL A 12 6.99 7.22 -31.38
N GLU A 13 7.04 6.56 -32.52
CA GLU A 13 5.93 6.46 -33.49
C GLU A 13 5.20 5.11 -33.57
N ASP A 14 5.72 4.04 -32.97
CA ASP A 14 5.01 2.75 -33.02
C ASP A 14 4.05 2.59 -31.84
N SER A 15 2.78 2.88 -32.11
CA SER A 15 1.67 2.71 -31.14
C SER A 15 1.48 1.26 -30.70
N SER A 16 1.85 0.29 -31.56
CA SER A 16 1.77 -1.14 -31.25
C SER A 16 2.86 -1.56 -30.27
N ALA A 17 4.09 -1.09 -30.45
CA ALA A 17 5.20 -1.36 -29.51
C ALA A 17 4.91 -0.76 -28.11
N LYS A 18 4.35 0.45 -28.07
CA LYS A 18 3.90 1.06 -26.79
C LYS A 18 2.79 0.24 -26.13
N TYR A 19 1.87 -0.29 -26.91
CA TYR A 19 0.78 -1.13 -26.39
C TYR A 19 1.33 -2.43 -25.81
N TYR A 20 2.22 -3.13 -26.52
CA TYR A 20 2.85 -4.37 -26.05
C TYR A 20 3.77 -4.13 -24.85
N PHE A 21 4.53 -3.03 -24.81
CA PHE A 21 5.37 -2.65 -23.69
C PHE A 21 4.54 -2.31 -22.44
N ARG A 22 3.46 -1.52 -22.58
CA ARG A 22 2.52 -1.25 -21.47
C ARG A 22 1.85 -2.53 -20.97
N ARG A 23 1.50 -3.44 -21.88
CA ARG A 23 0.91 -4.73 -21.53
C ARG A 23 1.91 -5.63 -20.83
N TYR A 24 3.16 -5.66 -21.27
CA TYR A 24 4.24 -6.43 -20.62
C TYR A 24 4.52 -5.91 -19.21
N ILE A 25 4.67 -4.61 -19.00
CA ILE A 25 4.83 -3.99 -17.67
C ILE A 25 3.60 -4.28 -16.80
N SER A 26 2.39 -4.19 -17.37
CA SER A 26 1.17 -4.53 -16.64
C SER A 26 1.11 -6.00 -16.22
N MET A 27 1.73 -6.90 -16.95
CA MET A 27 1.74 -8.34 -16.63
C MET A 27 2.71 -8.72 -15.51
N SER A 28 3.72 -7.90 -15.20
CA SER A 28 4.67 -8.14 -14.10
C SER A 28 4.24 -7.48 -12.77
N MET A 29 3.22 -6.63 -12.80
CA MET A 29 2.79 -5.88 -11.60
C MET A 29 2.06 -6.75 -10.60
N ASN A 30 2.37 -6.52 -9.32
CA ASN A 30 1.67 -7.09 -8.18
C ASN A 30 1.03 -5.98 -7.32
N PHE A 31 -0.22 -6.18 -6.96
CA PHE A 31 -0.96 -5.28 -6.08
C PHE A 31 -1.08 -5.89 -4.69
N VAL A 32 -0.61 -5.17 -3.70
CA VAL A 32 -0.56 -5.62 -2.31
C VAL A 32 -1.49 -4.74 -1.48
N GLY A 33 -2.57 -5.33 -1.00
CA GLY A 33 -3.46 -4.69 -0.05
C GLY A 33 -3.12 -5.13 1.37
N ILE A 34 -2.99 -4.18 2.28
CA ILE A 34 -2.69 -4.46 3.68
C ILE A 34 -3.80 -3.86 4.55
N ASP A 35 -4.47 -4.70 5.32
CA ASP A 35 -5.38 -4.27 6.38
C ASP A 35 -4.60 -4.11 7.68
N ILE A 36 -4.54 -2.87 8.19
CA ILE A 36 -3.70 -2.50 9.32
C ILE A 36 -4.47 -2.61 10.62
N SER A 37 -3.93 -3.38 11.56
CA SER A 37 -4.42 -3.41 12.94
C SER A 37 -3.31 -3.21 13.96
N LYS A 38 -3.67 -3.09 15.22
CA LYS A 38 -2.74 -2.74 16.31
C LYS A 38 -1.59 -3.74 16.46
N TYR A 39 -1.87 -5.04 16.34
CA TYR A 39 -0.93 -6.12 16.68
C TYR A 39 -0.48 -6.94 15.46
N LYS A 40 -1.26 -6.90 14.38
CA LYS A 40 -1.02 -7.68 13.18
C LYS A 40 -1.52 -6.92 11.95
N HIS A 41 -1.02 -7.27 10.78
CA HIS A 41 -1.51 -6.78 9.51
C HIS A 41 -1.86 -7.97 8.63
N ASP A 42 -3.06 -7.93 8.03
CA ASP A 42 -3.49 -8.95 7.08
C ASP A 42 -3.14 -8.47 5.65
N CYS A 43 -2.41 -9.29 4.91
CA CYS A 43 -1.85 -8.95 3.60
C CYS A 43 -2.49 -9.82 2.52
N CYS A 44 -2.80 -9.22 1.38
CA CYS A 44 -3.26 -9.91 0.18
C CYS A 44 -2.48 -9.41 -1.03
N ILE A 45 -1.91 -10.33 -1.80
CA ILE A 45 -1.17 -10.06 -3.03
C ILE A 45 -1.96 -10.57 -4.21
N ILE A 46 -2.19 -9.71 -5.20
CA ILE A 46 -2.91 -10.02 -6.44
C ILE A 46 -2.00 -9.70 -7.63
N SER A 47 -1.85 -10.68 -8.52
CA SER A 47 -1.14 -10.48 -9.79
C SER A 47 -2.01 -9.70 -10.77
N ALA A 48 -1.44 -8.70 -11.45
CA ALA A 48 -2.13 -7.96 -12.49
C ALA A 48 -2.37 -8.78 -13.75
N ALA A 49 -1.55 -9.80 -14.00
CA ALA A 49 -1.60 -10.61 -15.22
C ALA A 49 -2.91 -11.37 -15.38
N ASP A 50 -3.34 -12.02 -14.32
CA ASP A 50 -4.51 -12.90 -14.29
C ASP A 50 -5.57 -12.50 -13.26
N GLN A 51 -5.30 -11.45 -12.50
CA GLN A 51 -6.15 -10.94 -11.41
C GLN A 51 -6.41 -11.97 -10.29
N GLN A 52 -5.54 -12.99 -10.20
CA GLN A 52 -5.63 -14.02 -9.19
C GLN A 52 -4.86 -13.65 -7.92
N ILE A 53 -5.32 -14.19 -6.81
CA ILE A 53 -4.65 -14.06 -5.53
C ILE A 53 -3.40 -14.93 -5.55
N VAL A 54 -2.24 -14.29 -5.48
CA VAL A 54 -0.93 -14.98 -5.38
C VAL A 54 -0.71 -15.51 -3.98
N SER A 55 -1.01 -14.68 -2.96
CA SER A 55 -0.82 -15.05 -1.55
C SER A 55 -1.71 -14.23 -0.63
N LYS A 56 -2.13 -14.86 0.48
CA LYS A 56 -2.72 -14.20 1.63
C LYS A 56 -2.01 -14.67 2.88
N PHE A 57 -1.59 -13.74 3.72
CA PHE A 57 -0.87 -14.03 4.95
C PHE A 57 -1.04 -12.91 5.96
N THR A 58 -0.69 -13.20 7.20
CA THR A 58 -0.73 -12.23 8.29
C THR A 58 0.67 -12.03 8.83
N VAL A 59 1.06 -10.77 9.07
CA VAL A 59 2.32 -10.41 9.72
C VAL A 59 2.05 -9.69 11.03
N LYS A 60 2.95 -9.84 12.01
CA LYS A 60 2.89 -9.08 13.25
C LYS A 60 3.29 -7.63 13.00
N ASN A 61 2.75 -6.71 13.82
CA ASN A 61 3.18 -5.30 13.79
C ASN A 61 4.46 -5.12 14.61
N ASP A 62 5.52 -5.82 14.21
CA ASP A 62 6.86 -5.79 14.79
C ASP A 62 7.92 -5.98 13.68
N LYS A 63 9.19 -5.89 14.07
CA LYS A 63 10.31 -5.99 13.13
C LYS A 63 10.32 -7.32 12.37
N ASP A 64 10.12 -8.43 13.07
CA ASP A 64 10.18 -9.77 12.48
C ASP A 64 9.04 -9.97 11.45
N GLY A 65 7.85 -9.46 11.77
CA GLY A 65 6.72 -9.48 10.86
C GLY A 65 6.96 -8.64 9.60
N PHE A 66 7.61 -7.49 9.73
CA PHE A 66 7.95 -6.63 8.60
C PHE A 66 9.08 -7.22 7.74
N GLU A 67 10.05 -7.89 8.34
CA GLU A 67 11.09 -8.63 7.61
C GLU A 67 10.50 -9.81 6.82
N HIS A 68 9.51 -10.51 7.38
CA HIS A 68 8.76 -11.54 6.66
C HIS A 68 7.98 -10.94 5.47
N LEU A 69 7.29 -9.81 5.66
CA LEU A 69 6.62 -9.09 4.58
C LEU A 69 7.61 -8.74 3.47
N LEU A 70 8.75 -8.11 3.80
CA LEU A 70 9.76 -7.72 2.83
C LEU A 70 10.34 -8.90 2.06
N THR A 71 10.64 -10.00 2.74
CA THR A 71 11.12 -11.23 2.11
C THR A 71 10.10 -11.76 1.11
N THR A 72 8.82 -11.73 1.47
CA THR A 72 7.73 -12.14 0.58
C THR A 72 7.63 -11.21 -0.64
N LEU A 73 7.67 -9.88 -0.44
CA LEU A 73 7.62 -8.91 -1.53
C LEU A 73 8.79 -9.09 -2.50
N ASN A 74 10.01 -9.20 -1.98
CA ASN A 74 11.23 -9.34 -2.78
C ASN A 74 11.28 -10.67 -3.57
N SER A 75 10.54 -11.69 -3.14
CA SER A 75 10.44 -12.96 -3.86
C SER A 75 9.50 -12.92 -5.06
N LEU A 76 8.65 -11.89 -5.18
CA LEU A 76 7.65 -11.76 -6.24
C LEU A 76 8.19 -11.08 -7.49
N SER A 77 8.75 -9.89 -7.32
CA SER A 77 9.20 -9.03 -8.42
C SER A 77 10.05 -7.89 -7.88
N ASN A 78 10.55 -7.05 -8.79
CA ASN A 78 11.26 -5.83 -8.41
C ASN A 78 10.33 -4.87 -7.63
N PRO A 79 10.88 -4.05 -6.71
CA PRO A 79 10.10 -3.07 -5.95
C PRO A 79 9.26 -2.12 -6.81
N GLU A 80 9.71 -1.82 -8.03
CA GLU A 80 9.01 -0.93 -8.97
C GLU A 80 7.71 -1.53 -9.51
N ASP A 81 7.65 -2.87 -9.58
CA ASP A 81 6.50 -3.63 -10.06
C ASP A 81 5.49 -3.96 -8.94
N ILE A 82 5.78 -3.55 -7.71
CA ILE A 82 4.92 -3.79 -6.55
C ILE A 82 4.19 -2.50 -6.18
N LYS A 83 2.86 -2.55 -6.13
CA LYS A 83 1.99 -1.45 -5.73
C LYS A 83 1.34 -1.78 -4.39
N ILE A 84 1.84 -1.17 -3.32
CA ILE A 84 1.36 -1.42 -1.96
C ILE A 84 0.33 -0.37 -1.58
N GLY A 85 -0.77 -0.77 -0.97
CA GLY A 85 -1.74 0.14 -0.41
C GLY A 85 -2.34 -0.38 0.87
N PHE A 86 -2.69 0.55 1.76
CA PHE A 86 -3.35 0.26 3.04
C PHE A 86 -4.24 1.41 3.46
N GLU A 87 -5.24 1.10 4.29
CA GLU A 87 -6.10 2.12 4.86
C GLU A 87 -5.33 2.96 5.89
N SER A 88 -5.50 4.29 5.82
CA SER A 88 -4.93 5.22 6.80
C SER A 88 -5.62 5.08 8.16
N THR A 89 -5.16 4.11 8.96
CA THR A 89 -5.68 3.82 10.32
C THR A 89 -4.78 4.41 11.40
N ALA A 90 -4.66 5.73 11.42
CA ALA A 90 -4.00 6.51 12.47
C ALA A 90 -2.56 6.06 12.82
N HIS A 91 -2.32 5.63 14.08
CA HIS A 91 -0.96 5.41 14.58
C HIS A 91 -0.36 4.05 14.23
N TYR A 92 -1.19 3.09 13.83
CA TYR A 92 -0.74 1.71 13.64
C TYR A 92 0.01 1.49 12.33
N ALA A 93 -0.20 2.37 11.35
CA ALA A 93 0.48 2.33 10.06
C ALA A 93 1.93 2.84 10.13
N LEU A 94 2.24 3.74 11.06
CA LEU A 94 3.50 4.50 11.08
C LEU A 94 4.76 3.62 11.07
N ASN A 95 4.77 2.53 11.82
CA ASN A 95 5.91 1.62 11.86
C ASN A 95 6.11 0.92 10.50
N LEU A 96 5.00 0.49 9.88
CA LEU A 96 5.02 -0.13 8.56
C LEU A 96 5.47 0.87 7.47
N GLU A 97 4.97 2.10 7.52
CA GLU A 97 5.34 3.17 6.60
C GLU A 97 6.84 3.43 6.64
N LEU A 98 7.40 3.67 7.83
CA LEU A 98 8.84 3.88 8.03
C LEU A 98 9.66 2.68 7.54
N PHE A 99 9.18 1.47 7.79
CA PHE A 99 9.85 0.26 7.34
C PHE A 99 9.87 0.15 5.82
N LEU A 100 8.73 0.36 5.15
CA LEU A 100 8.62 0.31 3.69
C LEU A 100 9.46 1.39 3.01
N GLU A 101 9.51 2.61 3.56
CA GLU A 101 10.39 3.67 3.05
C GLU A 101 11.86 3.30 3.14
N ASN A 102 12.30 2.78 4.28
CA ASN A 102 13.68 2.34 4.46
C ASN A 102 14.04 1.17 3.53
N ALA A 103 13.08 0.34 3.19
CA ALA A 103 13.21 -0.76 2.24
C ALA A 103 13.04 -0.31 0.77
N HIS A 104 12.88 0.99 0.50
CA HIS A 104 12.67 1.57 -0.84
C HIS A 104 11.42 1.06 -1.58
N HIS A 105 10.41 0.59 -0.86
CA HIS A 105 9.12 0.28 -1.42
C HIS A 105 8.19 1.50 -1.40
N SER A 106 7.55 1.76 -2.53
CA SER A 106 6.50 2.78 -2.60
C SER A 106 5.18 2.24 -2.04
N PHE A 107 4.41 3.08 -1.38
CA PHE A 107 3.08 2.73 -0.88
C PHE A 107 2.10 3.89 -1.05
N MET A 108 0.82 3.58 -1.00
CA MET A 108 -0.28 4.53 -1.10
C MET A 108 -1.20 4.38 0.11
N GLU A 109 -1.39 5.46 0.86
CA GLU A 109 -2.45 5.52 1.87
C GLU A 109 -3.81 5.73 1.21
N VAL A 110 -4.76 4.92 1.60
CA VAL A 110 -6.11 4.93 1.04
C VAL A 110 -7.11 5.47 2.07
N ASN A 111 -7.99 6.34 1.62
CA ASN A 111 -9.09 6.80 2.47
C ASN A 111 -10.08 5.64 2.71
N PRO A 112 -10.38 5.29 3.97
CA PRO A 112 -11.31 4.22 4.33
C PRO A 112 -12.70 4.35 3.70
N VAL A 113 -13.14 5.57 3.43
CA VAL A 113 -14.43 5.83 2.78
C VAL A 113 -14.46 5.26 1.38
N LEU A 114 -13.37 5.41 0.60
CA LEU A 114 -13.27 4.90 -0.77
C LEU A 114 -13.32 3.37 -0.82
N ILE A 115 -12.61 2.71 0.11
CA ILE A 115 -12.66 1.24 0.21
C ILE A 115 -14.05 0.76 0.61
N LYS A 116 -14.71 1.46 1.53
CA LYS A 116 -16.09 1.13 1.93
C LYS A 116 -17.07 1.29 0.78
N GLU A 117 -16.95 2.32 -0.04
CA GLU A 117 -17.78 2.51 -1.24
C GLU A 117 -17.49 1.47 -2.30
N TYR A 118 -16.24 1.16 -2.55
CA TYR A 118 -15.84 0.09 -3.46
C TYR A 118 -16.42 -1.27 -3.04
N LYS A 119 -16.33 -1.63 -1.75
CA LYS A 119 -16.96 -2.85 -1.22
C LYS A 119 -18.47 -2.89 -1.45
N LYS A 120 -19.15 -1.78 -1.25
CA LYS A 120 -20.60 -1.69 -1.51
C LYS A 120 -20.96 -1.88 -2.98
N SER A 121 -20.11 -1.40 -3.90
CA SER A 121 -20.36 -1.53 -5.35
C SER A 121 -20.07 -2.93 -5.88
N THR A 122 -19.13 -3.65 -5.25
CA THR A 122 -18.65 -4.96 -5.74
C THR A 122 -19.29 -6.15 -5.04
N THR A 123 -19.86 -6.00 -3.83
CA THR A 123 -20.37 -7.12 -3.05
C THR A 123 -21.77 -6.87 -2.52
N LEU A 124 -22.73 -7.69 -2.95
CA LEU A 124 -24.09 -7.75 -2.39
C LEU A 124 -24.13 -8.43 -1.00
N ARG A 125 -23.09 -9.13 -0.59
CA ARG A 125 -23.01 -9.86 0.68
C ARG A 125 -22.25 -9.06 1.73
N ARG A 126 -22.88 -8.87 2.91
CA ARG A 126 -22.26 -8.22 4.09
C ARG A 126 -21.44 -9.24 4.92
N THR A 127 -20.48 -9.91 4.35
CA THR A 127 -19.53 -10.73 5.14
C THR A 127 -18.34 -9.90 5.50
N LYS A 128 -18.18 -9.59 6.79
CA LYS A 128 -17.06 -8.84 7.34
C LYS A 128 -16.06 -9.84 7.89
N THR A 129 -14.94 -10.04 7.18
CA THR A 129 -13.77 -10.75 7.68
C THR A 129 -12.53 -9.97 7.29
N ASP A 130 -11.55 -9.86 8.19
CA ASP A 130 -10.29 -9.11 8.00
C ASP A 130 -9.59 -9.52 6.69
N SER A 131 -9.67 -10.81 6.34
CA SER A 131 -9.17 -11.38 5.07
C SER A 131 -9.85 -10.85 3.80
N VAL A 132 -11.07 -10.32 3.91
CA VAL A 132 -11.81 -9.67 2.80
C VAL A 132 -11.38 -8.21 2.67
N ASP A 133 -10.91 -7.61 3.74
CA ASP A 133 -10.56 -6.20 3.77
C ASP A 133 -9.23 -5.94 3.04
N CYS A 134 -8.17 -6.70 3.28
CA CYS A 134 -6.92 -6.59 2.53
C CYS A 134 -7.09 -6.92 1.03
N GLU A 135 -7.91 -7.93 0.68
CA GLU A 135 -8.23 -8.23 -0.72
C GLU A 135 -8.95 -7.07 -1.41
N SER A 136 -9.91 -6.46 -0.73
CA SER A 136 -10.65 -5.31 -1.28
C SER A 136 -9.75 -4.12 -1.54
N ILE A 137 -8.74 -3.88 -0.69
CA ILE A 137 -7.73 -2.85 -0.88
C ILE A 137 -6.88 -3.17 -2.12
N ALA A 138 -6.38 -4.41 -2.26
CA ALA A 138 -5.58 -4.81 -3.41
C ALA A 138 -6.36 -4.68 -4.71
N ARG A 139 -7.62 -5.14 -4.76
CA ARG A 139 -8.49 -5.01 -5.94
C ARG A 139 -8.82 -3.56 -6.26
N TRP A 140 -9.06 -2.73 -5.25
CA TRP A 140 -9.30 -1.30 -5.45
C TRP A 140 -8.08 -0.61 -6.07
N LEU A 141 -6.86 -0.92 -5.61
CA LEU A 141 -5.62 -0.39 -6.19
C LEU A 141 -5.48 -0.67 -7.69
N MET A 142 -6.04 -1.78 -8.18
CA MET A 142 -6.04 -2.10 -9.61
C MET A 142 -6.97 -1.20 -10.44
N THR A 143 -7.93 -0.53 -9.81
CA THR A 143 -8.94 0.30 -10.49
C THR A 143 -8.61 1.78 -10.51
N VAL A 144 -7.60 2.21 -9.77
CA VAL A 144 -7.24 3.62 -9.63
C VAL A 144 -5.82 3.90 -10.10
N GLU A 145 -5.54 5.17 -10.39
CA GLU A 145 -4.17 5.62 -10.62
C GLU A 145 -3.37 5.51 -9.32
N TYR A 146 -2.28 4.75 -9.34
CA TYR A 146 -1.42 4.60 -8.18
C TYR A 146 -0.61 5.87 -7.93
N LYS A 147 -0.86 6.52 -6.81
CA LYS A 147 -0.19 7.75 -6.36
C LYS A 147 0.62 7.45 -5.10
N PRO A 148 1.91 7.13 -5.24
CA PRO A 148 2.72 6.81 -4.09
C PRO A 148 2.84 7.98 -3.13
N HIS A 149 2.97 7.66 -1.86
CA HIS A 149 3.15 8.63 -0.80
C HIS A 149 4.44 9.45 -1.03
N SER A 150 4.39 10.77 -0.84
CA SER A 150 5.56 11.64 -1.00
C SER A 150 6.38 11.71 0.29
N LYS A 151 7.70 11.59 0.18
CA LYS A 151 8.67 11.59 1.30
C LYS A 151 8.66 12.82 2.22
N GLY A 152 7.74 13.73 2.14
CA GLY A 152 7.65 14.92 3.00
C GLY A 152 6.66 14.81 4.16
N PHE A 153 5.92 13.72 4.23
CA PHE A 153 4.77 13.60 5.13
C PHE A 153 5.14 13.45 6.62
N TYR A 154 6.25 12.79 6.92
CA TYR A 154 6.65 12.50 8.32
C TYR A 154 6.96 13.74 9.15
N HIS A 155 7.56 14.79 8.57
CA HIS A 155 7.75 16.06 9.27
C HIS A 155 6.40 16.69 9.66
N SER A 156 5.42 16.63 8.77
CA SER A 156 4.06 17.10 9.02
C SER A 156 3.34 16.26 10.07
N TYR A 157 3.54 14.94 10.10
CA TYR A 157 2.94 14.03 11.06
C TYR A 157 3.51 14.22 12.47
N SER A 158 4.82 14.34 12.61
CA SER A 158 5.48 14.60 13.89
C SER A 158 4.99 15.93 14.51
N LEU A 159 4.88 16.98 13.71
CA LEU A 159 4.33 18.26 14.14
C LEU A 159 2.85 18.14 14.56
N LYS A 160 2.02 17.44 13.78
CA LYS A 160 0.61 17.18 14.12
C LYS A 160 0.48 16.38 15.41
N SER A 161 1.35 15.40 15.63
CA SER A 161 1.37 14.58 16.84
C SER A 161 1.73 15.41 18.08
N LEU A 162 2.77 16.24 17.99
CA LEU A 162 3.18 17.16 19.05
C LEU A 162 2.11 18.20 19.36
N THR A 163 1.46 18.77 18.34
CA THR A 163 0.37 19.72 18.52
C THR A 163 -0.82 19.08 19.24
N ARG A 164 -1.21 17.86 18.85
CA ARG A 164 -2.29 17.10 19.52
C ARG A 164 -1.94 16.72 20.96
N LEU A 165 -0.67 16.40 21.22
CA LEU A 165 -0.20 16.14 22.59
C LEU A 165 -0.27 17.40 23.44
N ARG A 166 0.22 18.52 22.93
CA ARG A 166 0.13 19.83 23.60
C ARG A 166 -1.32 20.17 23.94
N ASP A 167 -2.25 20.05 23.00
CA ASP A 167 -3.67 20.36 23.23
C ASP A 167 -4.30 19.45 24.29
N ARG A 168 -3.94 18.15 24.29
CA ARG A 168 -4.38 17.23 25.38
C ARG A 168 -3.86 17.65 26.73
N LEU A 169 -2.61 18.06 26.83
CA LEU A 169 -1.99 18.51 28.09
C LEU A 169 -2.63 19.80 28.59
N ILE A 170 -2.90 20.76 27.69
CA ILE A 170 -3.58 22.01 28.05
C ILE A 170 -4.99 21.73 28.58
N ARG A 171 -5.77 20.90 27.90
CA ARG A 171 -7.13 20.51 28.33
C ARG A 171 -7.11 19.82 29.71
N LYS A 172 -6.15 18.90 29.95
CA LYS A 172 -6.00 18.26 31.24
C LYS A 172 -5.66 19.24 32.32
N ARG A 173 -4.82 20.24 32.06
CA ARG A 173 -4.48 21.30 33.02
C ARG A 173 -5.70 22.14 33.40
N SER A 174 -6.57 22.46 32.44
CA SER A 174 -7.80 23.24 32.67
C SER A 174 -8.87 22.48 33.48
N PHE A 175 -8.74 21.16 33.63
CA PHE A 175 -9.62 20.33 34.45
C PHE A 175 -9.14 20.20 35.91
N ILE A 176 -7.90 20.60 36.21
CA ILE A 176 -7.26 20.45 37.52
C ILE A 176 -7.25 21.80 38.31
N LEU A 177 -7.52 22.89 37.63
CA LEU A 177 -7.68 24.25 38.19
C LEU A 177 -9.15 24.63 38.33
#